data_b5c44a2881f88eaf5a9d19c6b4087d8d
#
_entry.id   b5c44a2881f88eaf5a9d19c6b4087d8d
#
_cell.length_a   1.000
_cell.length_b   1.000
_cell.length_c   1.000
_cell.angle_alpha   90.00
_cell.angle_beta   90.00
_cell.angle_gamma   90.00
#
_symmetry.space_group_name_H-M   'P 1'
#
loop_
_entity.id
_entity.type
_entity.pdbx_description
1 polymer ?
#
loop_
_entity_poly.entity_id
_entity_poly.type
_entity_poly.pdbx_seq_one_letter_code
_entity_poly.pdbx_strand_id
1 'polypeptide(L)'
;MRNILIAAACATLLTSAASAADNPQLGKPASDALPPVELTVTLQDGKPVCAPAEIRLPANTDVMLQVVSQANVPVTITAEGQFEQGHLLHADGDLIHVMSEKGYTVKANGHGTLKLRTLDAGEHSYACTANNRRDAPFVGKMVLSPPAG
;
A
#
# COMPACT_ATOMS: atom_id res chain seq x y z
N MET A 1 -38.31 45.22 63.95
CA MET A 1 -39.21 44.12 63.76
C MET A 1 -39.09 43.59 62.36
N ARG A 2 -38.97 42.28 62.30
CA ARG A 2 -39.12 41.38 61.17
C ARG A 2 -37.94 41.18 60.31
N ASN A 3 -37.32 40.10 60.63
CA ASN A 3 -36.28 39.37 59.87
C ASN A 3 -36.85 38.85 58.53
N ILE A 4 -36.13 39.08 57.51
CA ILE A 4 -36.31 38.32 56.24
C ILE A 4 -35.07 37.57 56.01
N LEU A 5 -35.13 36.26 56.15
CA LEU A 5 -34.11 35.31 55.76
C LEU A 5 -34.14 35.13 54.26
N ILE A 6 -33.08 35.48 53.61
CA ILE A 6 -32.89 35.17 52.21
C ILE A 6 -32.05 33.89 52.14
N ALA A 7 -32.71 32.82 51.72
CA ALA A 7 -32.00 31.58 51.44
C ALA A 7 -31.29 31.69 50.10
N ALA A 8 -29.98 31.63 50.15
CA ALA A 8 -29.18 31.53 48.95
C ALA A 8 -29.14 30.08 48.47
N ALA A 9 -29.78 29.84 47.33
CA ALA A 9 -29.68 28.57 46.64
C ALA A 9 -28.36 28.51 45.90
N CYS A 10 -27.45 27.71 46.39
CA CYS A 10 -26.24 27.34 45.63
C CYS A 10 -26.63 26.34 44.52
N ALA A 11 -26.71 26.83 43.31
CA ALA A 11 -26.75 25.97 42.14
C ALA A 11 -25.35 25.43 41.86
N THR A 12 -25.11 24.19 42.25
CA THR A 12 -23.92 23.46 41.84
C THR A 12 -24.08 23.04 40.38
N LEU A 13 -23.38 23.73 39.54
CA LEU A 13 -23.18 23.31 38.16
C LEU A 13 -22.28 22.08 38.17
N LEU A 14 -22.90 20.93 38.01
CA LEU A 14 -22.21 19.70 37.64
C LEU A 14 -21.74 19.83 36.21
N THR A 15 -20.52 20.25 36.03
CA THR A 15 -19.81 20.08 34.75
C THR A 15 -19.56 18.59 34.57
N SER A 16 -20.41 17.95 33.81
CA SER A 16 -20.11 16.63 33.28
C SER A 16 -18.93 16.78 32.33
N ALA A 17 -17.75 16.48 32.81
CA ALA A 17 -16.64 16.22 31.94
C ALA A 17 -17.03 14.98 31.14
N ALA A 18 -17.43 15.18 29.89
CA ALA A 18 -17.51 14.12 28.95
C ALA A 18 -16.06 13.65 28.74
N SER A 19 -15.66 12.64 29.46
CA SER A 19 -14.49 11.88 29.11
C SER A 19 -14.73 11.38 27.71
N ALA A 20 -13.96 11.88 26.74
CA ALA A 20 -13.83 11.22 25.47
C ALA A 20 -13.33 9.81 25.82
N ALA A 21 -14.26 8.87 25.87
CA ALA A 21 -13.89 7.50 26.07
C ALA A 21 -12.96 7.14 24.91
N ASP A 22 -11.72 6.87 25.20
CA ASP A 22 -10.92 6.01 24.35
C ASP A 22 -11.80 4.79 24.11
N ASN A 23 -12.35 4.72 22.91
CA ASN A 23 -13.17 3.58 22.56
C ASN A 23 -12.20 2.40 22.33
N PRO A 24 -12.03 1.50 23.31
CA PRO A 24 -11.11 0.37 23.16
C PRO A 24 -11.57 -0.61 22.10
N GLN A 25 -12.72 -0.33 21.46
CA GLN A 25 -13.27 -1.13 20.37
C GLN A 25 -13.07 -0.51 18.98
N LEU A 26 -12.59 0.71 18.90
CA LEU A 26 -11.80 1.07 17.72
C LEU A 26 -10.54 0.23 17.86
N GLY A 27 -10.64 -0.98 17.37
CA GLY A 27 -9.59 -1.94 17.46
C GLY A 27 -8.30 -1.23 17.10
N LYS A 28 -7.31 -1.44 17.91
CA LYS A 28 -5.94 -1.27 17.53
C LYS A 28 -5.90 -1.35 16.03
N PRO A 29 -5.65 -0.25 15.28
CA PRO A 29 -5.64 -0.31 13.83
C PRO A 29 -4.83 -1.54 13.53
N ALA A 30 -5.37 -2.45 12.72
CA ALA A 30 -4.71 -3.72 12.51
C ALA A 30 -3.26 -3.37 12.34
N SER A 31 -2.47 -3.67 13.34
CA SER A 31 -1.10 -3.16 13.50
C SER A 31 -0.21 -3.58 12.34
N ASP A 32 -0.81 -4.32 11.43
CA ASP A 32 -0.22 -4.95 10.28
C ASP A 32 -0.75 -4.39 8.96
N ALA A 33 -1.67 -3.41 8.99
CA ALA A 33 -2.08 -2.71 7.78
C ALA A 33 -0.99 -1.69 7.42
N LEU A 34 0.02 -2.16 6.73
CA LEU A 34 1.00 -1.28 6.13
C LEU A 34 0.30 -0.38 5.11
N PRO A 35 0.65 0.91 5.05
CA PRO A 35 0.13 1.76 4.01
C PRO A 35 0.49 1.18 2.64
N PRO A 36 -0.42 1.26 1.66
CA PRO A 36 -0.10 0.76 0.33
C PRO A 36 1.11 1.48 -0.24
N VAL A 37 1.95 0.72 -0.92
CA VAL A 37 3.07 1.28 -1.69
C VAL A 37 2.60 1.47 -3.12
N GLU A 38 2.82 2.65 -3.66
CA GLU A 38 2.48 2.94 -5.04
C GLU A 38 3.69 2.73 -5.96
N LEU A 39 3.46 2.01 -7.03
CA LEU A 39 4.38 1.86 -8.15
C LEU A 39 3.82 2.60 -9.35
N THR A 40 4.46 3.69 -9.72
CA THR A 40 4.07 4.49 -10.88
C THR A 40 4.86 4.07 -12.09
N VAL A 41 4.16 3.82 -13.19
CA VAL A 41 4.74 3.43 -14.47
C VAL A 41 4.57 4.58 -15.46
N THR A 42 5.68 5.05 -16.01
CA THR A 42 5.71 6.10 -17.04
C THR A 42 6.54 5.65 -18.25
N LEU A 43 6.47 6.41 -19.33
CA LEU A 43 7.38 6.24 -20.46
C LEU A 43 8.26 7.49 -20.59
N GLN A 44 9.55 7.27 -20.77
CA GLN A 44 10.53 8.29 -21.12
C GLN A 44 11.22 7.87 -22.43
N ASP A 45 11.08 8.65 -23.47
CA ASP A 45 11.60 8.33 -24.81
C ASP A 45 11.14 6.93 -25.29
N GLY A 46 9.89 6.60 -25.02
CA GLY A 46 9.30 5.30 -25.37
C GLY A 46 9.74 4.11 -24.53
N LYS A 47 10.57 4.33 -23.52
CA LYS A 47 11.04 3.28 -22.58
C LYS A 47 10.29 3.37 -21.26
N PRO A 48 9.94 2.24 -20.64
CA PRO A 48 9.27 2.26 -19.36
C PRO A 48 10.22 2.74 -18.25
N VAL A 49 9.67 3.50 -17.33
CA VAL A 49 10.31 3.90 -16.08
C VAL A 49 9.33 3.65 -14.95
N CYS A 50 9.78 2.91 -13.96
CA CYS A 50 9.00 2.64 -12.76
C CYS A 50 9.58 3.37 -11.57
N ALA A 51 8.71 3.94 -10.76
CA ALA A 51 9.09 4.66 -9.55
C ALA A 51 8.24 4.19 -8.36
N PRO A 52 8.85 3.95 -7.20
CA PRO A 52 10.26 4.16 -6.90
C PRO A 52 11.17 3.09 -7.51
N ALA A 53 12.36 3.46 -7.91
CA ALA A 53 13.36 2.53 -8.42
C ALA A 53 13.81 1.50 -7.37
N GLU A 54 13.73 1.88 -6.10
CA GLU A 54 13.96 1.00 -4.96
C GLU A 54 12.70 0.96 -4.08
N ILE A 55 12.06 -0.18 -4.07
CA ILE A 55 10.90 -0.45 -3.22
C ILE A 55 11.39 -1.07 -1.92
N ARG A 56 11.08 -0.45 -0.79
CA ARG A 56 11.44 -0.96 0.55
C ARG A 56 10.20 -1.48 1.25
N LEU A 57 10.21 -2.74 1.62
CA LEU A 57 9.10 -3.43 2.27
C LEU A 57 9.63 -4.34 3.38
N PRO A 58 8.81 -4.67 4.39
CA PRO A 58 9.13 -5.74 5.30
C PRO A 58 9.04 -7.10 4.59
N ALA A 59 9.93 -8.01 4.94
CA ALA A 59 9.95 -9.37 4.43
C ALA A 59 8.83 -10.22 5.07
N ASN A 60 8.41 -11.27 4.39
CA ASN A 60 7.42 -12.24 4.87
C ASN A 60 6.13 -11.60 5.43
N THR A 61 5.70 -10.52 4.82
CA THR A 61 4.60 -9.68 5.30
C THR A 61 3.59 -9.43 4.19
N ASP A 62 2.32 -9.37 4.55
CA ASP A 62 1.26 -9.01 3.61
C ASP A 62 1.30 -7.50 3.35
N VAL A 63 1.46 -7.13 2.10
CA VAL A 63 1.53 -5.73 1.66
C VAL A 63 0.58 -5.49 0.49
N MET A 64 0.20 -4.24 0.30
CA MET A 64 -0.57 -3.81 -0.85
C MET A 64 0.31 -2.96 -1.76
N LEU A 65 0.45 -3.39 -3.01
CA LEU A 65 1.13 -2.66 -4.06
C LEU A 65 0.07 -2.09 -5.00
N GLN A 66 -0.02 -0.76 -5.04
CA GLN A 66 -0.86 -0.05 -6.00
C GLN A 66 -0.04 0.25 -7.24
N VAL A 67 -0.50 -0.22 -8.38
CA VAL A 67 0.15 0.04 -9.66
C VAL A 67 -0.65 1.09 -10.40
N VAL A 68 0.01 2.19 -10.76
CA VAL A 68 -0.60 3.30 -11.52
C VAL A 68 0.22 3.50 -12.78
N SER A 69 -0.39 3.29 -13.93
CA SER A 69 0.28 3.50 -15.21
C SER A 69 -0.15 4.82 -15.86
N GLN A 70 0.81 5.62 -16.21
CA GLN A 70 0.68 6.80 -17.07
C GLN A 70 1.25 6.51 -18.47
N ALA A 71 1.67 5.27 -18.71
CA ALA A 71 2.12 4.84 -20.02
C ALA A 71 0.93 4.63 -20.95
N ASN A 72 1.07 5.05 -22.19
CA ASN A 72 0.04 4.88 -23.23
C ASN A 72 0.10 3.51 -23.93
N VAL A 73 0.90 2.60 -23.41
CA VAL A 73 1.01 1.20 -23.84
C VAL A 73 0.97 0.29 -22.62
N PRO A 74 0.57 -0.97 -22.76
CA PRO A 74 0.65 -1.92 -21.67
C PRO A 74 2.10 -2.16 -21.23
N VAL A 75 2.30 -2.28 -19.92
CA VAL A 75 3.61 -2.53 -19.32
C VAL A 75 3.52 -3.73 -18.40
N THR A 76 4.43 -4.67 -18.57
CA THR A 76 4.51 -5.87 -17.73
C THR A 76 5.50 -5.66 -16.60
N ILE A 77 5.04 -5.95 -15.39
CA ILE A 77 5.84 -5.89 -14.16
C ILE A 77 6.18 -7.31 -13.77
N THR A 78 7.46 -7.57 -13.57
CA THR A 78 7.97 -8.89 -13.14
C THR A 78 8.84 -8.73 -11.90
N ALA A 79 8.77 -9.73 -11.03
CA ALA A 79 9.66 -9.86 -9.87
C ALA A 79 9.74 -11.36 -9.57
N GLU A 80 10.93 -11.92 -9.74
CA GLU A 80 11.13 -13.35 -9.63
C GLU A 80 10.65 -13.89 -8.28
N GLY A 81 9.78 -14.88 -8.30
CA GLY A 81 9.18 -15.50 -7.12
C GLY A 81 8.04 -14.72 -6.48
N GLN A 82 8.00 -13.41 -6.62
CA GLN A 82 7.05 -12.56 -5.89
C GLN A 82 5.62 -12.67 -6.41
N PHE A 83 5.43 -12.90 -7.70
CA PHE A 83 4.11 -13.06 -8.31
C PHE A 83 3.75 -14.53 -8.55
N GLU A 84 4.51 -15.43 -7.98
CA GLU A 84 4.23 -16.86 -8.05
C GLU A 84 3.30 -17.31 -6.94
N GLN A 85 2.84 -18.54 -7.06
CA GLN A 85 1.86 -19.13 -6.15
C GLN A 85 2.34 -19.09 -4.69
N GLY A 86 1.47 -18.62 -3.80
CA GLY A 86 1.76 -18.46 -2.39
C GLY A 86 2.25 -17.07 -2.00
N HIS A 87 2.76 -16.28 -2.94
CA HIS A 87 3.20 -14.91 -2.70
C HIS A 87 2.26 -13.87 -3.30
N LEU A 88 1.45 -14.23 -4.27
CA LEU A 88 0.35 -13.41 -4.73
C LEU A 88 -0.93 -13.85 -4.03
N LEU A 89 -1.54 -12.96 -3.27
CA LEU A 89 -2.76 -13.24 -2.51
C LEU A 89 -4.02 -12.78 -3.24
N HIS A 90 -3.93 -11.63 -3.92
CA HIS A 90 -5.04 -11.07 -4.69
C HIS A 90 -4.54 -10.03 -5.70
N ALA A 91 -5.23 -9.95 -6.82
CA ALA A 91 -5.01 -8.93 -7.84
C ALA A 91 -6.35 -8.42 -8.33
N ASP A 92 -6.47 -7.10 -8.50
CA ASP A 92 -7.65 -6.49 -9.08
C ASP A 92 -7.33 -5.25 -9.92
N GLY A 93 -8.36 -4.71 -10.56
CA GLY A 93 -8.24 -3.55 -11.43
C GLY A 93 -7.75 -3.92 -12.84
N ASP A 94 -6.98 -3.01 -13.43
CA ASP A 94 -6.49 -3.13 -14.82
C ASP A 94 -5.22 -3.96 -14.95
N LEU A 95 -5.11 -5.01 -14.15
CA LEU A 95 -3.97 -5.92 -14.11
C LEU A 95 -4.33 -7.28 -14.73
N ILE A 96 -3.48 -7.75 -15.62
CA ILE A 96 -3.64 -9.05 -16.29
C ILE A 96 -2.45 -9.93 -15.92
N HIS A 97 -2.72 -11.10 -15.39
CA HIS A 97 -1.67 -12.07 -15.09
C HIS A 97 -1.09 -12.67 -16.37
N VAL A 98 0.22 -12.60 -16.51
CA VAL A 98 0.96 -13.20 -17.63
C VAL A 98 1.79 -14.35 -17.09
N MET A 99 1.24 -15.55 -17.12
CA MET A 99 1.88 -16.74 -16.55
C MET A 99 3.24 -17.04 -17.19
N SER A 100 3.38 -16.85 -18.49
CA SER A 100 4.61 -17.13 -19.22
C SER A 100 5.77 -16.21 -18.82
N GLU A 101 5.45 -15.02 -18.31
CA GLU A 101 6.43 -14.02 -17.88
C GLU A 101 6.52 -13.93 -16.35
N LYS A 102 5.71 -14.70 -15.64
CA LYS A 102 5.61 -14.68 -14.16
C LYS A 102 5.38 -13.27 -13.61
N GLY A 103 4.51 -12.52 -14.27
CA GLY A 103 4.28 -11.12 -13.98
C GLY A 103 2.86 -10.66 -14.22
N TYR A 104 2.67 -9.37 -14.06
CA TYR A 104 1.40 -8.69 -14.29
C TYR A 104 1.57 -7.57 -15.30
N THR A 105 0.68 -7.54 -16.27
CA THR A 105 0.59 -6.43 -17.23
C THR A 105 -0.47 -5.45 -16.75
N VAL A 106 -0.07 -4.20 -16.55
CA VAL A 106 -0.99 -3.09 -16.38
C VAL A 106 -1.38 -2.54 -17.75
N LYS A 107 -2.67 -2.30 -17.94
CA LYS A 107 -3.18 -1.70 -19.19
C LYS A 107 -2.66 -0.29 -19.37
N ALA A 108 -2.65 0.18 -20.60
CA ALA A 108 -2.33 1.59 -20.89
C ALA A 108 -3.20 2.53 -20.06
N ASN A 109 -2.58 3.48 -19.37
CA ASN A 109 -3.24 4.42 -18.46
C ASN A 109 -4.13 3.75 -17.41
N GLY A 110 -3.86 2.49 -17.09
CA GLY A 110 -4.61 1.69 -16.13
C GLY A 110 -4.05 1.76 -14.72
N HIS A 111 -4.81 1.24 -13.80
CA HIS A 111 -4.38 1.10 -12.41
C HIS A 111 -4.96 -0.19 -11.82
N GLY A 112 -4.28 -0.71 -10.83
CA GLY A 112 -4.73 -1.91 -10.12
C GLY A 112 -3.99 -2.09 -8.81
N THR A 113 -4.40 -3.10 -8.08
CA THR A 113 -3.84 -3.41 -6.77
C THR A 113 -3.43 -4.87 -6.72
N LEU A 114 -2.23 -5.10 -6.20
CA LEU A 114 -1.71 -6.43 -5.89
C LEU A 114 -1.59 -6.55 -4.37
N LYS A 115 -2.24 -7.54 -3.80
CA LYS A 115 -2.00 -7.95 -2.43
C LYS A 115 -0.98 -9.07 -2.44
N LEU A 116 0.15 -8.82 -1.82
CA LEU A 116 1.33 -9.70 -1.88
C LEU A 116 1.73 -10.15 -0.49
N ARG A 117 2.23 -11.37 -0.38
CA ARG A 117 3.11 -11.77 0.70
C ARG A 117 4.54 -11.62 0.22
N THR A 118 5.29 -10.72 0.81
CA THR A 118 6.67 -10.45 0.40
C THR A 118 7.57 -11.68 0.63
N LEU A 119 8.60 -11.77 -0.19
CA LEU A 119 9.61 -12.82 -0.09
C LEU A 119 10.46 -12.69 1.18
N ASP A 120 11.39 -13.60 1.36
CA ASP A 120 12.36 -13.53 2.45
C ASP A 120 13.21 -12.26 2.38
N ALA A 121 13.76 -11.88 3.53
CA ALA A 121 14.64 -10.72 3.63
C ALA A 121 15.80 -10.82 2.65
N GLY A 122 16.14 -9.71 2.02
CA GLY A 122 17.20 -9.62 1.05
C GLY A 122 16.90 -8.59 -0.03
N GLU A 123 17.80 -8.53 -0.99
CA GLU A 123 17.67 -7.68 -2.16
C GLU A 123 17.18 -8.50 -3.34
N HIS A 124 16.07 -8.09 -3.93
CA HIS A 124 15.45 -8.71 -5.08
C HIS A 124 15.35 -7.69 -6.20
N SER A 125 15.27 -8.16 -7.43
CA SER A 125 15.05 -7.29 -8.58
C SER A 125 13.59 -7.31 -9.00
N TYR A 126 13.09 -6.18 -9.49
CA TYR A 126 11.87 -6.14 -10.28
C TYR A 126 12.14 -5.46 -11.62
N ALA A 127 11.31 -5.70 -12.60
CA ALA A 127 11.45 -5.08 -13.90
C ALA A 127 10.10 -4.62 -14.43
N CYS A 128 10.14 -3.57 -15.24
CA CYS A 128 8.99 -3.08 -16.00
C CYS A 128 9.36 -3.09 -17.47
N THR A 129 8.57 -3.77 -18.28
CA THR A 129 8.82 -3.96 -19.70
C THR A 129 7.59 -3.49 -20.50
N ALA A 130 7.78 -2.50 -21.36
CA ALA A 130 6.73 -2.10 -22.27
C ALA A 130 6.51 -3.18 -23.33
N ASN A 131 5.26 -3.55 -23.58
CA ASN A 131 4.96 -4.67 -24.48
C ASN A 131 5.37 -4.42 -25.94
N ASN A 132 5.54 -3.17 -26.33
CA ASN A 132 6.03 -2.76 -27.65
C ASN A 132 7.55 -2.51 -27.70
N ARG A 133 8.26 -2.58 -26.57
CA ARG A 133 9.70 -2.35 -26.45
C ARG A 133 10.32 -3.32 -25.44
N ARG A 134 10.32 -4.60 -25.75
CA ARG A 134 10.83 -5.64 -24.85
C ARG A 134 12.36 -5.66 -24.70
N ASP A 135 13.05 -4.97 -25.57
CA ASP A 135 14.52 -4.83 -25.59
C ASP A 135 15.08 -3.82 -24.60
N ALA A 136 14.21 -3.02 -23.98
CA ALA A 136 14.61 -1.93 -23.09
C ALA A 136 13.82 -1.93 -21.77
N PRO A 137 13.91 -2.99 -20.94
CA PRO A 137 13.23 -3.02 -19.65
C PRO A 137 13.84 -2.01 -18.68
N PHE A 138 12.99 -1.46 -17.80
CA PHE A 138 13.46 -0.80 -16.60
C PHE A 138 13.71 -1.87 -15.54
N VAL A 139 14.84 -1.79 -14.84
CA VAL A 139 15.17 -2.69 -13.73
C VAL A 139 15.31 -1.88 -12.46
N GLY A 140 14.53 -2.25 -11.46
CA GLY A 140 14.57 -1.68 -10.13
C GLY A 140 14.94 -2.70 -9.08
N LYS A 141 14.94 -2.27 -7.83
CA LYS A 141 15.23 -3.11 -6.67
C LYS A 141 14.03 -3.18 -5.73
N MET A 142 13.88 -4.32 -5.12
CA MET A 142 12.98 -4.52 -4.00
C MET A 142 13.81 -4.98 -2.80
N VAL A 143 13.93 -4.13 -1.80
CA VAL A 143 14.71 -4.40 -0.60
C VAL A 143 13.76 -4.82 0.51
N LEU A 144 13.86 -6.08 0.91
CA LEU A 144 13.03 -6.67 1.95
C LEU A 144 13.82 -6.76 3.24
N SER A 145 13.38 -5.99 4.23
CA SER A 145 14.01 -5.98 5.55
C SER A 145 13.32 -6.96 6.48
N PRO A 146 14.04 -7.59 7.42
CA PRO A 146 13.39 -8.40 8.45
C PRO A 146 12.29 -7.59 9.13
N PRO A 147 11.11 -8.19 9.40
CA PRO A 147 10.06 -7.48 10.10
C PRO A 147 10.58 -7.02 11.47
N ALA A 148 10.18 -5.80 11.86
CA ALA A 148 10.50 -5.30 13.19
C ALA A 148 9.86 -6.21 14.23
N GLY A 149 10.71 -6.84 15.04
CA GLY A 149 10.30 -7.75 16.09
C GLY A 149 9.73 -7.04 17.32
#